data_f5c1227889720d9439e8266dbb267fd9
#
_entry.id   f5c1227889720d9439e8266dbb267fd9
#
_cell.length_a   1.000
_cell.length_b   1.000
_cell.length_c   1.000
_cell.angle_alpha   90.00
_cell.angle_beta   90.00
_cell.angle_gamma   90.00
#
_symmetry.space_group_name_H-M   'P 1'
#
loop_
_entity.id
_entity.type
_entity.pdbx_description
1 polymer ?
#
loop_
_entity_poly.entity_id
_entity_poly.type
_entity_poly.pdbx_seq_one_letter_code
_entity_poly.pdbx_strand_id
1 'polypeptide(L)'
;MKHTDPLRVLFAASEVQPLVKTGGLADVSGSLPPALRRAGVDARGLLPAYPGVIEQIAGEPVGGELKPLPHGPLARLYQGTLPGDDTPVYALACPALYERPGGPYVDPDGRDWPDNALRFGMLSRVAALFGCEGGLAHWLADVIHANDWQTGLSAAQLAYMPEARARIVLTVHNIAFQGNFPRETLTDLALPPLSFGLNGVEYFGRVSFLKAGLVYADHIVAVSPTYAQEVQTSAFGSGMEGVVAARRDRLSGVLNGIDVRAWDPARDPHLPQPYGPDSLDEKAVNRHALQERFGLAPDPAQAVLGMVTRLTWQKGVDLVLELLPTL
;
A
#
# COMPACT_ATOMS: atom_id res chain seq x y z
N MET A 1 2.90 17.84 -28.43
CA MET A 1 1.47 17.99 -28.19
C MET A 1 1.31 18.23 -26.69
N LYS A 2 0.76 19.37 -26.27
CA LYS A 2 0.38 19.55 -24.85
C LYS A 2 -0.85 18.67 -24.63
N HIS A 3 -0.72 17.59 -23.87
CA HIS A 3 -1.87 16.87 -23.34
C HIS A 3 -2.67 17.87 -22.52
N THR A 4 -3.86 18.21 -22.97
CA THR A 4 -4.80 19.08 -22.26
C THR A 4 -5.54 18.34 -21.15
N ASP A 5 -5.55 17.01 -21.20
CA ASP A 5 -6.21 16.17 -20.21
C ASP A 5 -5.26 15.82 -19.06
N PRO A 6 -5.76 15.78 -17.81
CA PRO A 6 -4.97 15.39 -16.65
C PRO A 6 -4.45 13.95 -16.78
N LEU A 7 -3.22 13.70 -16.29
CA LEU A 7 -2.67 12.35 -16.18
C LEU A 7 -3.57 11.51 -15.26
N ARG A 8 -3.99 10.33 -15.74
CA ARG A 8 -4.88 9.42 -15.00
C ARG A 8 -4.07 8.36 -14.28
N VAL A 9 -4.12 8.37 -12.94
CA VAL A 9 -3.34 7.46 -12.10
C VAL A 9 -4.28 6.59 -11.26
N LEU A 10 -4.19 5.27 -11.41
CA LEU A 10 -4.81 4.32 -10.51
C LEU A 10 -3.82 3.99 -9.38
N PHE A 11 -4.15 4.34 -8.15
CA PHE A 11 -3.38 3.99 -6.97
C PHE A 11 -3.96 2.71 -6.36
N ALA A 12 -3.31 1.57 -6.63
CA ALA A 12 -3.75 0.27 -6.15
C ALA A 12 -3.01 -0.12 -4.86
N ALA A 13 -3.77 -0.42 -3.81
CA ALA A 13 -3.23 -0.80 -2.51
C ALA A 13 -4.15 -1.78 -1.78
N SER A 14 -3.58 -2.55 -0.85
CA SER A 14 -4.34 -3.45 0.02
C SER A 14 -4.95 -2.76 1.24
N GLU A 15 -4.48 -1.56 1.56
CA GLU A 15 -4.88 -0.76 2.72
C GLU A 15 -4.99 0.71 2.30
N VAL A 16 -5.97 1.43 2.82
CA VAL A 16 -6.18 2.87 2.60
C VAL A 16 -6.79 3.50 3.86
N GLN A 17 -6.09 4.42 4.49
CA GLN A 17 -6.63 5.22 5.61
C GLN A 17 -7.71 6.20 5.08
N PRO A 18 -8.87 6.38 5.75
CA PRO A 18 -9.25 5.81 7.04
C PRO A 18 -9.99 4.46 6.95
N LEU A 19 -10.15 3.87 5.76
CA LEU A 19 -10.98 2.70 5.51
C LEU A 19 -10.45 1.43 6.16
N VAL A 20 -9.18 1.12 5.92
CA VAL A 20 -8.48 -0.06 6.47
C VAL A 20 -7.02 0.28 6.71
N LYS A 21 -6.53 -0.01 7.91
CA LYS A 21 -5.14 0.27 8.28
C LYS A 21 -4.54 -0.84 9.14
N THR A 22 -3.38 -1.33 8.72
CA THR A 22 -2.51 -2.20 9.50
C THR A 22 -1.10 -1.64 9.65
N GLY A 23 -0.68 -0.76 8.73
CA GLY A 23 0.66 -0.20 8.69
C GLY A 23 0.75 1.16 8.00
N GLY A 24 1.98 1.60 7.72
CA GLY A 24 2.26 2.89 7.08
C GLY A 24 1.83 2.96 5.61
N LEU A 25 1.62 1.82 4.95
CA LEU A 25 1.07 1.78 3.59
C LEU A 25 -0.30 2.47 3.55
N ALA A 26 -1.15 2.24 4.54
CA ALA A 26 -2.48 2.86 4.61
C ALA A 26 -2.41 4.38 4.67
N ASP A 27 -1.45 4.94 5.43
CA ASP A 27 -1.27 6.39 5.54
C ASP A 27 -0.90 7.00 4.18
N VAL A 28 0.03 6.38 3.45
CA VAL A 28 0.42 6.81 2.11
C VAL A 28 -0.75 6.68 1.14
N SER A 29 -1.47 5.55 1.17
CA SER A 29 -2.59 5.28 0.27
C SER A 29 -3.79 6.22 0.51
N GLY A 30 -3.96 6.71 1.73
CA GLY A 30 -4.99 7.69 2.07
C GLY A 30 -4.59 9.14 1.76
N SER A 31 -3.28 9.46 1.72
CA SER A 31 -2.81 10.84 1.59
C SER A 31 -2.28 11.20 0.20
N LEU A 32 -1.62 10.24 -0.48
CA LEU A 32 -0.97 10.53 -1.77
C LEU A 32 -1.97 10.76 -2.92
N PRO A 33 -3.03 9.96 -3.12
CA PRO A 33 -4.01 10.24 -4.17
C PRO A 33 -4.66 11.63 -4.03
N PRO A 34 -5.14 12.07 -2.85
CA PRO A 34 -5.61 13.45 -2.66
C PRO A 34 -4.56 14.50 -2.99
N ALA A 35 -3.29 14.27 -2.63
CA ALA A 35 -2.21 15.21 -2.93
C ALA A 35 -1.93 15.30 -4.43
N LEU A 36 -1.95 14.18 -5.15
CA LEU A 36 -1.81 14.14 -6.61
C LEU A 36 -2.97 14.89 -7.29
N ARG A 37 -4.20 14.74 -6.81
CA ARG A 37 -5.35 15.48 -7.34
C ARG A 37 -5.20 16.99 -7.16
N ARG A 38 -4.71 17.45 -6.00
CA ARG A 38 -4.37 18.87 -5.79
C ARG A 38 -3.27 19.37 -6.74
N ALA A 39 -2.41 18.48 -7.20
CA ALA A 39 -1.39 18.77 -8.21
C ALA A 39 -1.89 18.66 -9.67
N GLY A 40 -3.19 18.44 -9.89
CA GLY A 40 -3.80 18.39 -11.22
C GLY A 40 -3.80 17.02 -11.89
N VAL A 41 -3.56 15.94 -11.14
CA VAL A 41 -3.62 14.55 -11.62
C VAL A 41 -5.02 13.97 -11.34
N ASP A 42 -5.64 13.24 -12.28
CA ASP A 42 -6.83 12.42 -12.00
C ASP A 42 -6.39 11.12 -11.32
N ALA A 43 -6.11 11.21 -10.01
CA ALA A 43 -5.74 10.08 -9.19
C ALA A 43 -6.97 9.44 -8.55
N ARG A 44 -7.07 8.10 -8.64
CA ARG A 44 -8.16 7.30 -8.06
C ARG A 44 -7.57 6.11 -7.30
N GLY A 45 -8.20 5.78 -6.15
CA GLY A 45 -7.81 4.62 -5.35
C GLY A 45 -8.43 3.31 -5.86
N LEU A 46 -7.75 2.18 -5.60
CA LEU A 46 -8.33 0.82 -5.72
C LEU A 46 -7.90 -0.01 -4.53
N LEU A 47 -8.86 -0.58 -3.82
CA LEU A 47 -8.63 -1.50 -2.69
C LEU A 47 -9.67 -2.62 -2.67
N PRO A 48 -9.42 -3.73 -1.93
CA PRO A 48 -10.45 -4.73 -1.67
C PRO A 48 -11.59 -4.17 -0.81
N ALA A 49 -12.82 -4.57 -1.10
CA ALA A 49 -13.98 -4.26 -0.28
C ALA A 49 -14.01 -5.18 0.96
N TYR A 50 -13.17 -4.87 1.94
CA TYR A 50 -13.26 -5.47 3.26
C TYR A 50 -14.55 -5.03 3.97
N PRO A 51 -14.96 -5.73 5.07
CA PRO A 51 -16.19 -5.36 5.77
C PRO A 51 -16.29 -3.86 6.10
N GLY A 52 -17.39 -3.24 5.72
CA GLY A 52 -17.67 -1.82 5.97
C GLY A 52 -17.03 -0.81 4.99
N VAL A 53 -16.20 -1.25 4.04
CA VAL A 53 -15.54 -0.33 3.09
C VAL A 53 -16.53 0.29 2.12
N ILE A 54 -17.47 -0.49 1.57
CA ILE A 54 -18.46 0.01 0.59
C ILE A 54 -19.33 1.10 1.22
N GLU A 55 -19.78 0.88 2.43
CA GLU A 55 -20.61 1.83 3.19
C GLU A 55 -19.83 3.12 3.49
N GLN A 56 -18.57 2.98 3.92
CA GLN A 56 -17.72 4.13 4.27
C GLN A 56 -17.41 5.04 3.09
N ILE A 57 -17.28 4.49 1.88
CA ILE A 57 -17.04 5.29 0.66
C ILE A 57 -18.35 5.77 0.00
N ALA A 58 -19.52 5.44 0.55
CA ALA A 58 -20.81 5.62 -0.09
C ALA A 58 -20.83 5.01 -1.51
N GLY A 59 -20.38 3.76 -1.60
CA GLY A 59 -20.04 3.09 -2.85
C GLY A 59 -21.24 2.67 -3.66
N GLU A 60 -21.30 3.11 -4.92
CA GLU A 60 -22.30 2.67 -5.90
C GLU A 60 -21.67 1.66 -6.88
N PRO A 61 -22.44 0.64 -7.32
CA PRO A 61 -21.91 -0.36 -8.25
C PRO A 61 -21.56 0.25 -9.60
N VAL A 62 -20.41 -0.16 -10.15
CA VAL A 62 -19.93 0.31 -11.44
C VAL A 62 -19.73 -0.85 -12.40
N GLY A 63 -20.37 -0.78 -13.54
CA GLY A 63 -20.34 -1.87 -14.53
C GLY A 63 -21.09 -3.12 -14.10
N GLY A 64 -20.79 -4.24 -14.73
CA GLY A 64 -21.37 -5.55 -14.45
C GLY A 64 -20.50 -6.41 -13.52
N GLU A 65 -20.86 -7.68 -13.44
CA GLU A 65 -20.01 -8.68 -12.80
C GLU A 65 -18.73 -8.89 -13.61
N LEU A 66 -17.64 -9.06 -12.89
CA LEU A 66 -16.32 -9.31 -13.45
C LEU A 66 -15.89 -10.74 -13.15
N LYS A 67 -15.18 -11.36 -14.07
CA LYS A 67 -14.44 -12.61 -13.86
C LYS A 67 -12.95 -12.35 -14.14
N PRO A 68 -12.22 -11.68 -13.23
CA PRO A 68 -10.86 -11.23 -13.51
C PRO A 68 -9.87 -12.39 -13.66
N LEU A 69 -10.08 -13.48 -12.91
CA LEU A 69 -9.21 -14.64 -12.91
C LEU A 69 -9.92 -15.89 -13.47
N PRO A 70 -9.22 -16.78 -14.21
CA PRO A 70 -9.82 -17.94 -14.89
C PRO A 70 -10.63 -18.85 -13.97
N HIS A 71 -10.06 -19.17 -12.81
CA HIS A 71 -10.66 -20.06 -11.82
C HIS A 71 -11.11 -19.33 -10.55
N GLY A 72 -11.04 -17.98 -10.57
CA GLY A 72 -11.47 -17.15 -9.45
C GLY A 72 -12.99 -16.99 -9.37
N PRO A 73 -13.51 -16.58 -8.19
CA PRO A 73 -14.91 -16.19 -8.04
C PRO A 73 -15.23 -14.92 -8.83
N LEU A 74 -16.54 -14.67 -9.00
CA LEU A 74 -17.01 -13.41 -9.57
C LEU A 74 -16.74 -12.26 -8.59
N ALA A 75 -16.52 -11.08 -9.17
CA ALA A 75 -16.26 -9.85 -8.44
C ALA A 75 -17.12 -8.72 -9.00
N ARG A 76 -17.25 -7.64 -8.24
CA ARG A 76 -17.92 -6.41 -8.66
C ARG A 76 -17.15 -5.20 -8.17
N LEU A 77 -17.14 -4.12 -8.95
CA LEU A 77 -16.59 -2.86 -8.52
C LEU A 77 -17.68 -1.95 -7.96
N TYR A 78 -17.33 -1.25 -6.90
CA TYR A 78 -18.08 -0.13 -6.35
C TYR A 78 -17.20 1.11 -6.41
N GLN A 79 -17.78 2.25 -6.76
CA GLN A 79 -17.09 3.54 -6.78
C GLN A 79 -17.74 4.48 -5.78
N GLY A 80 -16.92 5.12 -4.98
CA GLY A 80 -17.31 6.17 -4.05
C GLY A 80 -16.17 7.17 -3.89
N THR A 81 -16.10 7.83 -2.73
CA THR A 81 -15.03 8.78 -2.39
C THR A 81 -14.41 8.45 -1.05
N LEU A 82 -13.16 8.86 -0.84
CA LEU A 82 -12.52 8.76 0.46
C LEU A 82 -13.29 9.57 1.51
N PRO A 83 -13.54 9.03 2.70
CA PRO A 83 -14.15 9.78 3.79
C PRO A 83 -13.37 11.06 4.12
N GLY A 84 -14.07 12.21 4.09
CA GLY A 84 -13.46 13.51 4.35
C GLY A 84 -12.67 14.13 3.19
N ASP A 85 -12.70 13.48 2.00
CA ASP A 85 -12.06 13.99 0.78
C ASP A 85 -12.91 13.57 -0.45
N ASP A 86 -12.79 14.29 -1.55
CA ASP A 86 -13.52 14.00 -2.81
C ASP A 86 -12.75 13.06 -3.75
N THR A 87 -11.67 12.47 -3.30
CA THR A 87 -10.85 11.54 -4.08
C THR A 87 -11.64 10.28 -4.41
N PRO A 88 -11.85 9.96 -5.70
CA PRO A 88 -12.57 8.76 -6.11
C PRO A 88 -11.81 7.49 -5.70
N VAL A 89 -12.56 6.50 -5.20
CA VAL A 89 -12.04 5.20 -4.79
C VAL A 89 -12.91 4.09 -5.38
N TYR A 90 -12.26 3.08 -5.90
CA TYR A 90 -12.87 1.82 -6.30
C TYR A 90 -12.68 0.77 -5.20
N ALA A 91 -13.76 0.17 -4.75
CA ALA A 91 -13.75 -0.99 -3.86
C ALA A 91 -14.05 -2.26 -4.68
N LEU A 92 -13.11 -3.20 -4.66
CA LEU A 92 -13.26 -4.50 -5.32
C LEU A 92 -13.99 -5.48 -4.41
N ALA A 93 -15.28 -5.67 -4.65
CA ALA A 93 -16.10 -6.61 -3.92
C ALA A 93 -15.98 -8.03 -4.48
N CYS A 94 -15.59 -8.94 -3.63
CA CYS A 94 -15.63 -10.36 -3.82
C CYS A 94 -15.84 -11.02 -2.45
N PRO A 95 -17.12 -11.25 -2.02
CA PRO A 95 -17.43 -11.71 -0.67
C PRO A 95 -16.64 -12.95 -0.26
N ALA A 96 -16.49 -13.91 -1.19
CA ALA A 96 -15.73 -15.13 -0.94
C ALA A 96 -14.26 -14.89 -0.55
N LEU A 97 -13.67 -13.77 -0.97
CA LEU A 97 -12.26 -13.43 -0.73
C LEU A 97 -12.05 -12.36 0.34
N TYR A 98 -12.96 -11.39 0.46
CA TYR A 98 -12.69 -10.20 1.27
C TYR A 98 -13.68 -9.99 2.42
N GLU A 99 -14.91 -10.53 2.34
CA GLU A 99 -15.93 -10.35 3.37
C GLU A 99 -15.80 -11.46 4.44
N ARG A 100 -14.80 -11.33 5.29
CA ARG A 100 -14.49 -12.30 6.35
C ARG A 100 -13.91 -11.60 7.59
N PRO A 101 -14.07 -12.23 8.79
CA PRO A 101 -13.47 -11.70 10.02
C PRO A 101 -11.94 -11.80 9.95
N GLY A 102 -11.26 -10.97 10.73
CA GLY A 102 -9.79 -10.92 10.77
C GLY A 102 -9.23 -9.69 10.07
N GLY A 103 -7.95 -9.74 9.76
CA GLY A 103 -7.25 -8.64 9.11
C GLY A 103 -7.16 -8.79 7.58
N PRO A 104 -6.64 -7.76 6.90
CA PRO A 104 -6.39 -7.83 5.46
C PRO A 104 -5.52 -9.00 5.02
N TYR A 105 -4.60 -9.46 5.86
CA TYR A 105 -3.59 -10.48 5.52
C TYR A 105 -3.77 -11.79 6.27
N VAL A 106 -4.33 -11.71 7.48
CA VAL A 106 -4.37 -12.81 8.44
C VAL A 106 -5.79 -13.08 8.91
N ASP A 107 -6.03 -14.32 9.30
CA ASP A 107 -7.26 -14.77 9.93
C ASP A 107 -7.37 -14.26 11.40
N PRO A 108 -8.46 -14.52 12.12
CA PRO A 108 -8.61 -14.12 13.50
C PRO A 108 -7.57 -14.72 14.46
N ASP A 109 -6.92 -15.82 14.09
CA ASP A 109 -5.84 -16.46 14.86
C ASP A 109 -4.46 -15.86 14.54
N GLY A 110 -4.38 -14.88 13.62
CA GLY A 110 -3.14 -14.23 13.20
C GLY A 110 -2.31 -15.03 12.20
N ARG A 111 -2.89 -16.06 11.55
CA ARG A 111 -2.24 -16.83 10.50
C ARG A 111 -2.56 -16.24 9.14
N ASP A 112 -1.60 -16.30 8.22
CA ASP A 112 -1.84 -15.89 6.84
C ASP A 112 -3.03 -16.66 6.23
N TRP A 113 -3.92 -15.93 5.55
CA TRP A 113 -4.98 -16.55 4.79
C TRP A 113 -4.39 -17.48 3.71
N PRO A 114 -4.79 -18.76 3.65
CA PRO A 114 -4.21 -19.73 2.70
C PRO A 114 -4.46 -19.36 1.24
N ASP A 115 -5.49 -18.56 0.97
CA ASP A 115 -5.87 -18.08 -0.35
C ASP A 115 -5.36 -16.64 -0.66
N ASN A 116 -4.36 -16.12 0.07
CA ASN A 116 -3.79 -14.81 -0.18
C ASN A 116 -3.25 -14.66 -1.62
N ALA A 117 -2.78 -15.73 -2.26
CA ALA A 117 -2.42 -15.71 -3.67
C ALA A 117 -3.60 -15.29 -4.56
N LEU A 118 -4.78 -15.89 -4.35
CA LEU A 118 -5.97 -15.58 -5.12
C LEU A 118 -6.52 -14.19 -4.78
N ARG A 119 -6.54 -13.81 -3.50
CA ARG A 119 -7.01 -12.51 -3.00
C ARG A 119 -6.25 -11.36 -3.63
N PHE A 120 -4.93 -11.36 -3.51
CA PHE A 120 -4.11 -10.27 -4.04
C PHE A 120 -3.78 -10.43 -5.53
N GLY A 121 -3.86 -11.66 -6.06
CA GLY A 121 -3.85 -11.91 -7.50
C GLY A 121 -5.05 -11.30 -8.21
N MET A 122 -6.24 -11.36 -7.60
CA MET A 122 -7.45 -10.73 -8.10
C MET A 122 -7.36 -9.19 -8.04
N LEU A 123 -6.91 -8.63 -6.92
CA LEU A 123 -6.67 -7.18 -6.80
C LEU A 123 -5.70 -6.68 -7.88
N SER A 124 -4.58 -7.38 -8.04
CA SER A 124 -3.58 -7.07 -9.06
C SER A 124 -4.15 -7.16 -10.48
N ARG A 125 -4.97 -8.19 -10.75
CA ARG A 125 -5.59 -8.37 -12.06
C ARG A 125 -6.57 -7.26 -12.40
N VAL A 126 -7.40 -6.85 -11.43
CA VAL A 126 -8.33 -5.72 -11.62
C VAL A 126 -7.56 -4.42 -11.81
N ALA A 127 -6.48 -4.19 -11.07
CA ALA A 127 -5.59 -3.04 -11.33
C ALA A 127 -5.04 -3.06 -12.76
N ALA A 128 -4.58 -4.21 -13.26
CA ALA A 128 -4.10 -4.37 -14.63
C ALA A 128 -5.20 -4.09 -15.68
N LEU A 129 -6.45 -4.51 -15.42
CA LEU A 129 -7.59 -4.25 -16.30
C LEU A 129 -7.90 -2.75 -16.47
N PHE A 130 -7.67 -1.92 -15.45
CA PHE A 130 -7.76 -0.46 -15.58
C PHE A 130 -6.69 0.13 -16.52
N GLY A 131 -5.62 -0.61 -16.78
CA GLY A 131 -4.56 -0.22 -17.71
C GLY A 131 -4.73 -0.76 -19.13
N CYS A 132 -5.82 -1.46 -19.43
CA CYS A 132 -6.09 -2.09 -20.72
C CYS A 132 -7.24 -1.42 -21.45
N GLU A 133 -7.07 -1.19 -22.76
CA GLU A 133 -8.14 -0.76 -23.62
C GLU A 133 -9.24 -1.82 -23.69
N GLY A 134 -10.49 -1.43 -23.42
CA GLY A 134 -11.63 -2.36 -23.34
C GLY A 134 -11.69 -3.21 -22.07
N GLY A 135 -10.77 -3.02 -21.12
CA GLY A 135 -10.73 -3.80 -19.88
C GLY A 135 -11.85 -3.44 -18.90
N LEU A 136 -11.91 -2.17 -18.48
CA LEU A 136 -12.97 -1.62 -17.62
C LEU A 136 -13.48 -0.32 -18.25
N ALA A 137 -14.69 -0.36 -18.80
CA ALA A 137 -15.15 0.48 -19.90
C ALA A 137 -15.26 1.99 -19.67
N HIS A 138 -15.14 2.51 -18.45
CA HIS A 138 -15.52 3.92 -18.19
C HIS A 138 -14.36 4.81 -17.74
N TRP A 139 -13.21 4.24 -17.42
CA TRP A 139 -12.00 5.00 -17.09
C TRP A 139 -10.74 4.16 -17.33
N LEU A 140 -9.83 4.67 -18.12
CA LEU A 140 -8.56 4.01 -18.45
C LEU A 140 -7.43 4.77 -17.77
N ALA A 141 -6.61 4.07 -17.00
CA ALA A 141 -5.43 4.64 -16.36
C ALA A 141 -4.30 4.82 -17.38
N ASP A 142 -3.57 5.93 -17.28
CA ASP A 142 -2.29 6.12 -17.97
C ASP A 142 -1.15 5.50 -17.17
N VAL A 143 -1.30 5.50 -15.82
CA VAL A 143 -0.35 4.91 -14.87
C VAL A 143 -1.10 4.08 -13.83
N ILE A 144 -0.62 2.87 -13.59
CA ILE A 144 -0.98 2.06 -12.43
C ILE A 144 0.14 2.21 -11.39
N HIS A 145 -0.18 2.79 -10.25
CA HIS A 145 0.72 2.89 -9.11
C HIS A 145 0.46 1.71 -8.18
N ALA A 146 1.24 0.65 -8.34
CA ALA A 146 1.19 -0.54 -7.51
C ALA A 146 2.00 -0.34 -6.22
N ASN A 147 1.53 -0.89 -5.11
CA ASN A 147 2.15 -0.75 -3.80
C ASN A 147 2.42 -2.11 -3.16
N ASP A 148 3.68 -2.38 -2.85
CA ASP A 148 4.20 -3.62 -2.28
C ASP A 148 3.81 -4.89 -3.07
N TRP A 149 4.00 -6.05 -2.45
CA TRP A 149 3.71 -7.33 -3.07
C TRP A 149 2.22 -7.55 -3.39
N GLN A 150 1.33 -6.95 -2.60
CA GLN A 150 -0.12 -7.17 -2.73
C GLN A 150 -0.67 -6.71 -4.07
N THR A 151 -0.01 -5.76 -4.71
CA THR A 151 -0.39 -5.26 -6.03
C THR A 151 0.73 -5.41 -7.07
N GLY A 152 1.90 -5.90 -6.65
CA GLY A 152 3.08 -6.05 -7.51
C GLY A 152 2.85 -6.98 -8.71
N LEU A 153 1.98 -8.01 -8.55
CA LEU A 153 1.66 -8.92 -9.65
C LEU A 153 0.99 -8.23 -10.83
N SER A 154 0.35 -7.07 -10.63
CA SER A 154 -0.30 -6.30 -11.70
C SER A 154 0.65 -5.97 -12.85
N ALA A 155 1.94 -5.77 -12.55
CA ALA A 155 2.97 -5.49 -13.54
C ALA A 155 3.17 -6.67 -14.51
N ALA A 156 3.31 -7.89 -13.98
CA ALA A 156 3.41 -9.08 -14.81
C ALA A 156 2.10 -9.35 -15.56
N GLN A 157 0.96 -9.23 -14.88
CA GLN A 157 -0.34 -9.45 -15.52
C GLN A 157 -0.58 -8.49 -16.68
N LEU A 158 -0.25 -7.20 -16.51
CA LEU A 158 -0.38 -6.20 -17.57
C LEU A 158 0.57 -6.49 -18.75
N ALA A 159 1.81 -6.90 -18.46
CA ALA A 159 2.80 -7.20 -19.49
C ALA A 159 2.38 -8.33 -20.44
N TYR A 160 1.52 -9.23 -19.99
CA TYR A 160 0.97 -10.32 -20.82
C TYR A 160 -0.44 -10.04 -21.36
N MET A 161 -0.94 -8.81 -21.24
CA MET A 161 -2.22 -8.41 -21.84
C MET A 161 -2.00 -7.71 -23.18
N PRO A 162 -2.62 -8.16 -24.27
CA PRO A 162 -2.36 -7.60 -25.61
C PRO A 162 -2.81 -6.14 -25.74
N GLU A 163 -3.82 -5.72 -24.98
CA GLU A 163 -4.42 -4.38 -25.04
C GLU A 163 -3.87 -3.44 -23.95
N ALA A 164 -2.69 -3.76 -23.38
CA ALA A 164 -2.04 -2.93 -22.36
C ALA A 164 -1.65 -1.56 -22.90
N ARG A 165 -2.00 -0.50 -22.17
CA ARG A 165 -1.68 0.90 -22.48
C ARG A 165 -0.96 1.61 -21.34
N ALA A 166 -1.35 1.31 -20.09
CA ALA A 166 -0.80 1.97 -18.93
C ALA A 166 0.67 1.62 -18.68
N ARG A 167 1.38 2.53 -18.03
CA ARG A 167 2.68 2.29 -17.40
C ARG A 167 2.49 1.88 -15.95
N ILE A 168 3.44 1.11 -15.41
CA ILE A 168 3.42 0.69 -14.02
C ILE A 168 4.56 1.31 -13.23
N VAL A 169 4.20 1.98 -12.14
CA VAL A 169 5.10 2.39 -11.08
C VAL A 169 4.87 1.46 -9.88
N LEU A 170 5.91 0.77 -9.42
CA LEU A 170 5.86 -0.03 -8.19
C LEU A 170 6.52 0.74 -7.05
N THR A 171 5.79 0.99 -5.97
CA THR A 171 6.39 1.47 -4.71
C THR A 171 6.63 0.30 -3.76
N VAL A 172 7.86 0.20 -3.26
CA VAL A 172 8.30 -0.78 -2.25
C VAL A 172 8.36 -0.08 -0.90
N HIS A 173 7.42 -0.41 -0.01
CA HIS A 173 7.38 0.08 1.36
C HIS A 173 8.20 -0.80 2.30
N ASN A 174 8.15 -2.13 2.08
CA ASN A 174 8.95 -3.07 2.86
C ASN A 174 9.30 -4.32 2.02
N ILE A 175 10.54 -4.42 1.58
CA ILE A 175 11.04 -5.51 0.72
C ILE A 175 11.07 -6.88 1.42
N ALA A 176 10.98 -6.92 2.76
CA ALA A 176 10.95 -8.17 3.51
C ALA A 176 9.66 -8.98 3.26
N PHE A 177 8.58 -8.32 2.84
CA PHE A 177 7.31 -8.97 2.49
C PHE A 177 7.24 -9.17 0.98
N GLN A 178 7.25 -10.42 0.52
CA GLN A 178 7.48 -10.73 -0.88
C GLN A 178 6.29 -11.38 -1.59
N GLY A 179 5.30 -11.90 -0.83
CA GLY A 179 4.15 -12.59 -1.40
C GLY A 179 4.59 -13.79 -2.24
N ASN A 180 5.23 -14.77 -1.60
CA ASN A 180 5.75 -15.96 -2.24
C ASN A 180 4.76 -17.12 -2.12
N PHE A 181 4.24 -17.59 -3.25
CA PHE A 181 3.18 -18.59 -3.31
C PHE A 181 3.61 -19.85 -4.10
N PRO A 182 2.94 -21.00 -3.91
CA PRO A 182 3.25 -22.22 -4.67
C PRO A 182 3.19 -21.99 -6.18
N ARG A 183 4.04 -22.69 -6.94
CA ARG A 183 4.10 -22.61 -8.42
C ARG A 183 2.75 -22.90 -9.08
N GLU A 184 1.99 -23.81 -8.50
CA GLU A 184 0.67 -24.25 -8.98
C GLU A 184 -0.33 -23.11 -9.09
N THR A 185 -0.15 -22.03 -8.31
CA THR A 185 -1.03 -20.85 -8.35
C THR A 185 -0.91 -20.06 -9.67
N LEU A 186 0.13 -20.29 -10.48
CA LEU A 186 0.40 -19.54 -11.69
C LEU A 186 -0.79 -19.50 -12.67
N THR A 187 -1.45 -20.64 -12.86
CA THR A 187 -2.61 -20.75 -13.75
C THR A 187 -3.81 -19.97 -13.23
N ASP A 188 -4.04 -20.02 -11.92
CA ASP A 188 -5.14 -19.31 -11.27
C ASP A 188 -4.94 -17.76 -11.31
N LEU A 189 -3.68 -17.32 -11.41
CA LEU A 189 -3.29 -15.92 -11.48
C LEU A 189 -3.33 -15.31 -12.89
N ALA A 190 -3.84 -16.05 -13.89
CA ALA A 190 -3.90 -15.63 -15.30
C ALA A 190 -2.52 -15.26 -15.88
N LEU A 191 -1.47 -15.98 -15.48
CA LEU A 191 -0.14 -15.83 -16.01
C LEU A 191 0.23 -17.00 -16.93
N PRO A 192 0.88 -16.74 -18.09
CA PRO A 192 1.34 -17.82 -18.96
C PRO A 192 2.52 -18.56 -18.33
N PRO A 193 2.70 -19.87 -18.64
CA PRO A 193 3.83 -20.67 -18.10
C PRO A 193 5.21 -20.04 -18.36
N LEU A 194 5.38 -19.32 -19.47
CA LEU A 194 6.64 -18.66 -19.82
C LEU A 194 7.01 -17.51 -18.85
N SER A 195 6.06 -16.99 -18.06
CA SER A 195 6.35 -16.00 -17.02
C SER A 195 7.12 -16.59 -15.83
N PHE A 196 7.08 -17.93 -15.67
CA PHE A 196 7.76 -18.63 -14.59
C PHE A 196 9.21 -18.94 -14.96
N GLY A 197 10.08 -17.97 -14.79
CA GLY A 197 11.51 -18.09 -15.08
C GLY A 197 12.34 -17.12 -14.26
N LEU A 198 13.65 -17.22 -14.39
CA LEU A 198 14.62 -16.39 -13.65
C LEU A 198 14.38 -14.88 -13.89
N ASN A 199 14.06 -14.51 -15.13
CA ASN A 199 13.73 -13.13 -15.51
C ASN A 199 12.22 -12.85 -15.46
N GLY A 200 11.48 -13.61 -14.69
CA GLY A 200 10.03 -13.51 -14.54
C GLY A 200 9.61 -13.54 -13.07
N VAL A 201 8.49 -14.20 -12.80
CA VAL A 201 7.87 -14.23 -11.47
C VAL A 201 8.43 -15.31 -10.55
N GLU A 202 9.27 -16.22 -11.06
CA GLU A 202 9.86 -17.33 -10.30
C GLU A 202 10.85 -16.80 -9.26
N TYR A 203 10.73 -17.28 -8.01
CA TYR A 203 11.67 -16.99 -6.93
C TYR A 203 11.79 -18.22 -6.01
N PHE A 204 12.95 -18.90 -6.06
CA PHE A 204 13.22 -20.13 -5.31
C PHE A 204 12.11 -21.19 -5.46
N GLY A 205 11.68 -21.47 -6.70
CA GLY A 205 10.64 -22.45 -7.03
C GLY A 205 9.22 -21.97 -6.74
N ARG A 206 9.02 -20.74 -6.31
CA ARG A 206 7.72 -20.15 -5.98
C ARG A 206 7.38 -18.98 -6.92
N VAL A 207 6.13 -18.59 -6.96
CA VAL A 207 5.69 -17.32 -7.59
C VAL A 207 5.83 -16.20 -6.58
N SER A 208 6.65 -15.20 -6.87
CA SER A 208 6.79 -14.00 -6.03
C SER A 208 6.09 -12.80 -6.66
N PHE A 209 5.12 -12.24 -5.95
CA PHE A 209 4.38 -11.07 -6.40
C PHE A 209 5.25 -9.80 -6.38
N LEU A 210 6.10 -9.68 -5.35
CA LEU A 210 7.04 -8.55 -5.30
C LEU A 210 8.05 -8.62 -6.45
N LYS A 211 8.63 -9.81 -6.71
CA LYS A 211 9.55 -9.99 -7.84
C LYS A 211 8.87 -9.69 -9.17
N ALA A 212 7.61 -10.11 -9.34
CA ALA A 212 6.82 -9.75 -10.52
C ALA A 212 6.78 -8.23 -10.72
N GLY A 213 6.49 -7.49 -9.67
CA GLY A 213 6.52 -6.02 -9.69
C GLY A 213 7.90 -5.46 -10.02
N LEU A 214 8.96 -5.94 -9.35
CA LEU A 214 10.33 -5.49 -9.59
C LEU A 214 10.81 -5.74 -11.03
N VAL A 215 10.45 -6.88 -11.62
CA VAL A 215 10.88 -7.25 -12.97
C VAL A 215 10.09 -6.49 -14.05
N TYR A 216 8.79 -6.40 -13.92
CA TYR A 216 7.90 -5.94 -15.00
C TYR A 216 7.47 -4.47 -14.89
N ALA A 217 7.63 -3.78 -13.75
CA ALA A 217 7.28 -2.37 -13.64
C ALA A 217 8.17 -1.49 -14.54
N ASP A 218 7.60 -0.42 -15.08
CA ASP A 218 8.34 0.59 -15.84
C ASP A 218 9.28 1.38 -14.93
N HIS A 219 8.87 1.64 -13.68
CA HIS A 219 9.68 2.33 -12.68
C HIS A 219 9.44 1.77 -11.28
N ILE A 220 10.48 1.75 -10.46
CA ILE A 220 10.45 1.28 -9.07
C ILE A 220 10.75 2.47 -8.15
N VAL A 221 9.96 2.61 -7.10
CA VAL A 221 10.14 3.63 -6.07
C VAL A 221 10.37 2.94 -4.73
N ALA A 222 11.47 3.26 -4.05
CA ALA A 222 11.66 2.97 -2.63
C ALA A 222 11.25 4.19 -1.80
N VAL A 223 10.75 3.98 -0.58
CA VAL A 223 10.15 5.05 0.24
C VAL A 223 11.17 6.00 0.89
N SER A 224 12.43 5.94 0.50
CA SER A 224 13.44 6.98 0.77
C SER A 224 14.64 6.83 -0.17
N PRO A 225 15.44 7.91 -0.39
CA PRO A 225 16.70 7.82 -1.13
C PRO A 225 17.70 6.84 -0.49
N THR A 226 17.80 6.83 0.83
CA THR A 226 18.64 5.88 1.57
C THR A 226 18.14 4.45 1.37
N TYR A 227 16.85 4.22 1.52
CA TYR A 227 16.27 2.89 1.34
C TYR A 227 16.47 2.36 -0.08
N ALA A 228 16.41 3.23 -1.10
CA ALA A 228 16.72 2.84 -2.48
C ALA A 228 18.16 2.32 -2.64
N GLN A 229 19.10 2.80 -1.84
CA GLN A 229 20.47 2.30 -1.79
C GLN A 229 20.57 0.99 -0.99
N GLU A 230 19.95 0.93 0.17
CA GLU A 230 19.96 -0.20 1.09
C GLU A 230 19.40 -1.47 0.47
N VAL A 231 18.25 -1.41 -0.22
CA VAL A 231 17.59 -2.58 -0.84
C VAL A 231 18.43 -3.24 -1.95
N GLN A 232 19.48 -2.59 -2.43
CA GLN A 232 20.43 -3.14 -3.39
C GLN A 232 21.59 -3.91 -2.73
N THR A 233 21.61 -3.99 -1.39
CA THR A 233 22.67 -4.66 -0.61
C THR A 233 22.14 -5.94 0.03
N SER A 234 23.02 -6.91 0.25
CA SER A 234 22.67 -8.18 0.90
C SER A 234 22.20 -8.00 2.35
N ALA A 235 22.59 -6.91 3.01
CA ALA A 235 22.16 -6.60 4.38
C ALA A 235 20.68 -6.22 4.48
N PHE A 236 20.12 -5.57 3.45
CA PHE A 236 18.76 -4.99 3.49
C PHE A 236 17.86 -5.43 2.34
N GLY A 237 18.39 -6.09 1.31
CA GLY A 237 17.64 -6.52 0.12
C GLY A 237 16.75 -7.74 0.34
N SER A 238 16.88 -8.44 1.49
CA SER A 238 16.06 -9.61 1.84
C SER A 238 16.08 -10.71 0.77
N GLY A 239 17.24 -10.88 0.08
CA GLY A 239 17.42 -11.83 -1.03
C GLY A 239 16.95 -11.31 -2.39
N MET A 240 16.35 -10.12 -2.47
CA MET A 240 15.94 -9.47 -3.72
C MET A 240 16.98 -8.46 -4.25
N GLU A 241 18.08 -8.24 -3.53
CA GLU A 241 19.10 -7.24 -3.87
C GLU A 241 19.63 -7.37 -5.30
N GLY A 242 19.82 -8.60 -5.80
CA GLY A 242 20.26 -8.84 -7.16
C GLY A 242 19.20 -8.41 -8.22
N VAL A 243 17.93 -8.65 -7.93
CA VAL A 243 16.82 -8.23 -8.80
C VAL A 243 16.71 -6.71 -8.82
N VAL A 244 16.80 -6.07 -7.64
CA VAL A 244 16.73 -4.60 -7.52
C VAL A 244 17.92 -3.94 -8.19
N ALA A 245 19.14 -4.43 -7.95
CA ALA A 245 20.37 -3.91 -8.55
C ALA A 245 20.37 -4.01 -10.09
N ALA A 246 19.79 -5.09 -10.65
CA ALA A 246 19.61 -5.25 -12.09
C ALA A 246 18.65 -4.19 -12.69
N ARG A 247 17.84 -3.55 -11.86
CA ARG A 247 16.87 -2.52 -12.24
C ARG A 247 17.21 -1.13 -11.71
N ARG A 248 18.46 -0.91 -11.27
CA ARG A 248 18.89 0.37 -10.67
C ARG A 248 18.61 1.60 -11.52
N ASP A 249 18.65 1.47 -12.84
CA ASP A 249 18.38 2.57 -13.78
C ASP A 249 16.87 2.98 -13.82
N ARG A 250 16.02 2.16 -13.21
CA ARG A 250 14.59 2.37 -13.05
C ARG A 250 14.16 2.51 -11.59
N LEU A 251 15.12 2.64 -10.67
CA LEU A 251 14.89 2.78 -9.23
C LEU A 251 15.13 4.22 -8.78
N SER A 252 14.19 4.75 -8.03
CA SER A 252 14.36 6.02 -7.32
C SER A 252 13.88 5.91 -5.87
N GLY A 253 14.38 6.80 -5.01
CA GLY A 253 13.94 6.93 -3.63
C GLY A 253 13.14 8.22 -3.45
N VAL A 254 11.90 8.11 -2.95
CA VAL A 254 11.01 9.24 -2.65
C VAL A 254 10.53 9.13 -1.22
N LEU A 255 10.81 10.13 -0.38
CA LEU A 255 10.32 10.15 1.00
C LEU A 255 8.80 10.26 1.04
N ASN A 256 8.18 9.45 1.91
CA ASN A 256 6.76 9.61 2.19
C ASN A 256 6.49 10.99 2.83
N GLY A 257 5.42 11.62 2.38
CA GLY A 257 4.86 12.78 3.05
C GLY A 257 3.92 12.38 4.19
N ILE A 258 3.38 13.38 4.87
CA ILE A 258 2.32 13.23 5.87
C ILE A 258 1.12 14.08 5.47
N ASP A 259 -0.07 13.69 5.91
CA ASP A 259 -1.24 14.58 5.79
C ASP A 259 -1.13 15.69 6.85
N VAL A 260 -0.67 16.85 6.42
CA VAL A 260 -0.49 18.02 7.29
C VAL A 260 -1.80 18.61 7.81
N ARG A 261 -2.97 18.16 7.34
CA ARG A 261 -4.26 18.56 7.89
C ARG A 261 -4.66 17.66 9.06
N ALA A 262 -4.38 16.36 8.95
CA ALA A 262 -4.61 15.40 10.00
C ALA A 262 -3.58 15.51 11.14
N TRP A 263 -2.31 15.78 10.78
CA TRP A 263 -1.20 15.94 11.73
C TRP A 263 -0.89 17.42 12.00
N ASP A 264 -1.93 18.18 12.34
CA ASP A 264 -1.82 19.61 12.68
C ASP A 264 -2.13 19.81 14.17
N PRO A 265 -1.11 20.06 15.03
CA PRO A 265 -1.33 20.22 16.47
C PRO A 265 -2.15 21.46 16.81
N ALA A 266 -2.32 22.40 15.90
CA ALA A 266 -3.20 23.55 16.11
C ALA A 266 -4.69 23.19 15.99
N ARG A 267 -5.01 22.03 15.37
CA ARG A 267 -6.38 21.61 15.10
C ARG A 267 -6.70 20.18 15.56
N ASP A 268 -5.72 19.48 16.15
CA ASP A 268 -5.88 18.09 16.58
C ASP A 268 -6.87 18.01 17.77
N PRO A 269 -8.06 17.39 17.59
CA PRO A 269 -9.07 17.28 18.62
C PRO A 269 -8.66 16.36 19.80
N HIS A 270 -7.58 15.60 19.63
CA HIS A 270 -7.08 14.68 20.65
C HIS A 270 -6.09 15.33 21.62
N LEU A 271 -5.62 16.54 21.31
CA LEU A 271 -4.74 17.30 22.19
C LEU A 271 -5.55 18.08 23.23
N PRO A 272 -5.24 17.97 24.53
CA PRO A 272 -5.83 18.83 25.56
C PRO A 272 -5.61 20.30 25.31
N GLN A 273 -4.45 20.66 24.76
CA GLN A 273 -4.07 22.02 24.40
C GLN A 273 -3.55 22.07 22.98
N PRO A 274 -4.28 22.70 22.03
CA PRO A 274 -3.73 23.00 20.71
C PRO A 274 -2.50 23.91 20.83
N TYR A 275 -1.52 23.72 19.91
CA TYR A 275 -0.33 24.56 19.84
C TYR A 275 0.18 24.66 18.39
N GLY A 276 1.01 25.68 18.14
CA GLY A 276 1.64 25.92 16.86
C GLY A 276 3.10 26.33 17.00
N PRO A 277 3.78 26.66 15.88
CA PRO A 277 5.18 27.11 15.92
C PRO A 277 5.44 28.33 16.83
N ASP A 278 4.45 29.23 16.92
CA ASP A 278 4.55 30.45 17.69
C ASP A 278 4.08 30.30 19.14
N SER A 279 3.59 29.12 19.53
CA SER A 279 3.07 28.82 20.88
C SER A 279 3.55 27.47 21.41
N LEU A 280 4.84 27.13 21.18
CA LEU A 280 5.42 25.86 21.60
C LEU A 280 5.38 25.63 23.12
N ASP A 281 5.35 26.67 23.92
CA ASP A 281 5.23 26.57 25.39
C ASP A 281 3.92 25.90 25.82
N GLU A 282 2.85 26.06 25.06
CA GLU A 282 1.56 25.41 25.30
C GLU A 282 1.65 23.87 25.21
N LYS A 283 2.66 23.33 24.52
CA LYS A 283 2.93 21.88 24.48
C LYS A 283 3.20 21.28 25.86
N ALA A 284 3.61 22.09 26.83
CA ALA A 284 3.83 21.63 28.21
C ALA A 284 2.54 21.07 28.85
N VAL A 285 1.37 21.61 28.50
CA VAL A 285 0.07 21.10 28.98
C VAL A 285 -0.16 19.66 28.45
N ASN A 286 0.12 19.43 27.18
CA ASN A 286 -0.02 18.08 26.57
C ASN A 286 0.96 17.09 27.18
N ARG A 287 2.18 17.51 27.46
CA ARG A 287 3.17 16.70 28.16
C ARG A 287 2.68 16.29 29.56
N HIS A 288 2.15 17.24 30.32
CA HIS A 288 1.62 16.98 31.67
C HIS A 288 0.45 15.99 31.61
N ALA A 289 -0.49 16.20 30.70
CA ALA A 289 -1.61 15.29 30.49
C ALA A 289 -1.16 13.87 30.11
N LEU A 290 -0.10 13.76 29.30
CA LEU A 290 0.49 12.47 28.94
C LEU A 290 1.13 11.78 30.15
N GLN A 291 1.92 12.52 30.95
CA GLN A 291 2.53 12.01 32.19
C GLN A 291 1.46 11.50 33.15
N GLU A 292 0.40 12.29 33.39
CA GLU A 292 -0.71 11.93 34.23
C GLU A 292 -1.43 10.66 33.75
N ARG A 293 -1.71 10.56 32.46
CA ARG A 293 -2.36 9.39 31.84
C ARG A 293 -1.56 8.09 32.04
N PHE A 294 -0.23 8.17 32.04
CA PHE A 294 0.65 7.03 32.22
C PHE A 294 1.17 6.85 33.66
N GLY A 295 0.68 7.66 34.61
CA GLY A 295 1.11 7.58 36.00
C GLY A 295 2.58 7.97 36.22
N LEU A 296 3.16 8.78 35.33
CA LEU A 296 4.52 9.28 35.45
C LEU A 296 4.57 10.52 36.32
N ALA A 297 5.67 10.70 37.10
CA ALA A 297 5.86 11.91 37.86
C ALA A 297 5.85 13.18 36.99
N PRO A 298 5.13 14.23 37.34
CA PRO A 298 5.04 15.47 36.59
C PRO A 298 6.27 16.35 36.84
N ASP A 299 7.46 15.85 36.47
CA ASP A 299 8.70 16.60 36.57
C ASP A 299 9.04 17.30 35.24
N PRO A 300 9.05 18.65 35.20
CA PRO A 300 9.36 19.36 33.95
C PRO A 300 10.83 19.23 33.54
N ALA A 301 11.73 18.79 34.40
CA ALA A 301 13.14 18.59 34.07
C ALA A 301 13.43 17.23 33.40
N GLN A 302 12.54 16.25 33.60
CA GLN A 302 12.74 14.91 33.01
C GLN A 302 12.22 14.82 31.59
N ALA A 303 13.01 14.20 30.72
CA ALA A 303 12.55 13.88 29.37
C ALA A 303 11.45 12.81 29.39
N VAL A 304 10.42 12.98 28.57
CA VAL A 304 9.40 11.95 28.32
C VAL A 304 9.71 11.28 26.99
N LEU A 305 10.01 9.99 27.04
CA LEU A 305 10.25 9.16 25.86
C LEU A 305 9.00 8.33 25.58
N GLY A 306 8.54 8.33 24.33
CA GLY A 306 7.37 7.57 23.90
C GLY A 306 7.66 6.76 22.66
N MET A 307 7.11 5.53 22.60
CA MET A 307 7.19 4.67 21.44
C MET A 307 5.80 4.14 21.09
N VAL A 308 5.32 4.47 19.88
CA VAL A 308 4.04 3.99 19.34
C VAL A 308 4.32 3.21 18.06
N THR A 309 4.37 1.88 18.16
CA THR A 309 4.75 1.01 17.04
C THR A 309 4.25 -0.42 17.24
N ARG A 310 4.31 -1.23 16.17
CA ARG A 310 4.17 -2.69 16.32
C ARG A 310 5.38 -3.24 17.06
N LEU A 311 5.15 -4.20 17.97
CA LEU A 311 6.22 -4.84 18.74
C LEU A 311 6.93 -5.90 17.88
N THR A 312 7.75 -5.44 16.94
CA THR A 312 8.55 -6.28 16.04
C THR A 312 10.01 -5.88 16.12
N TRP A 313 10.94 -6.80 15.85
CA TRP A 313 12.37 -6.55 15.85
C TRP A 313 12.78 -5.38 14.93
N GLN A 314 12.10 -5.22 13.78
CA GLN A 314 12.34 -4.10 12.84
C GLN A 314 12.11 -2.71 13.46
N LYS A 315 11.41 -2.63 14.59
CA LYS A 315 11.13 -1.38 15.30
C LYS A 315 12.10 -1.11 16.43
N GLY A 316 13.08 -2.00 16.66
CA GLY A 316 14.13 -1.81 17.66
C GLY A 316 13.61 -1.79 19.10
N VAL A 317 12.52 -2.50 19.39
CA VAL A 317 11.96 -2.59 20.77
C VAL A 317 12.98 -3.23 21.72
N ASP A 318 13.71 -4.23 21.24
CA ASP A 318 14.82 -4.88 21.93
C ASP A 318 15.91 -3.89 22.32
N LEU A 319 16.30 -2.98 21.42
CA LEU A 319 17.29 -1.94 21.69
C LEU A 319 16.82 -0.98 22.79
N VAL A 320 15.52 -0.61 22.78
CA VAL A 320 14.95 0.24 23.84
C VAL A 320 14.98 -0.47 25.18
N LEU A 321 14.61 -1.77 25.22
CA LEU A 321 14.64 -2.57 26.45
C LEU A 321 16.05 -2.73 27.03
N GLU A 322 17.06 -2.89 26.17
CA GLU A 322 18.46 -2.93 26.59
C GLU A 322 18.95 -1.61 27.19
N LEU A 323 18.47 -0.48 26.69
CA LEU A 323 18.88 0.84 27.15
C LEU A 323 18.16 1.30 28.44
N LEU A 324 16.97 0.76 28.75
CA LEU A 324 16.18 1.18 29.91
C LEU A 324 16.94 1.22 31.23
N PRO A 325 17.84 0.25 31.57
CA PRO A 325 18.61 0.32 32.83
C PRO A 325 19.60 1.48 32.91
N THR A 326 19.91 2.13 31.77
CA THR A 326 20.90 3.21 31.67
C THR A 326 20.27 4.59 31.46
N LEU A 327 18.96 4.63 31.20
CA LEU A 327 18.16 5.84 31.05
C LEU A 327 17.59 6.29 32.39
#